data_43197e3b2dbcd9c9b56d74fa79e28127
#
_entry.id   43197e3b2dbcd9c9b56d74fa79e28127
#
_cell.length_a   1.000
_cell.length_b   1.000
_cell.length_c   1.000
_cell.angle_alpha   90.00
_cell.angle_beta   90.00
_cell.angle_gamma   90.00
#
_symmetry.space_group_name_H-M   'P 1'
#
loop_
_entity.id
_entity.type
_entity.pdbx_description
1 polymer ?
#
loop_
_entity_poly.entity_id
_entity_poly.type
_entity_poly.pdbx_seq_one_letter_code
_entity_poly.pdbx_strand_id
1 'polypeptide(L)'
;MTQSGWDVAGWWAFGFVVTAVLLFGWIVWRKGRPFAQGEVFRASRLSAGNRLLPNQVLITPTNVVHFTPQWFGKYEHSIHLAHVASVGIDTHIIFSDVLIETTGGASPIHCKGHYKGDAVKMKALVERYQTAYYVSQSNSPAPPAPVAPTSQAR
;
A
#
# COMPACT_ATOMS: atom_id res chain seq x y z
N MET A 1 -31.71 -26.19 -45.84
CA MET A 1 -32.37 -25.75 -44.57
C MET A 1 -31.47 -26.08 -43.39
N THR A 2 -30.31 -25.39 -43.23
CA THR A 2 -29.35 -25.66 -42.14
C THR A 2 -28.69 -24.39 -41.59
N GLN A 3 -29.31 -23.20 -41.74
CA GLN A 3 -28.77 -21.96 -41.24
C GLN A 3 -29.15 -21.59 -39.79
N SER A 4 -30.22 -22.17 -39.24
CA SER A 4 -30.74 -21.79 -37.93
C SER A 4 -29.90 -22.26 -36.71
N GLY A 5 -29.05 -23.26 -36.88
CA GLY A 5 -28.25 -23.78 -35.77
C GLY A 5 -27.01 -22.93 -35.43
N TRP A 6 -26.44 -22.30 -36.44
CA TRP A 6 -25.25 -21.42 -36.25
C TRP A 6 -25.61 -20.10 -35.59
N ASP A 7 -26.79 -19.57 -35.86
CA ASP A 7 -27.27 -18.32 -35.28
C ASP A 7 -27.50 -18.47 -33.78
N VAL A 8 -28.12 -19.55 -33.34
CA VAL A 8 -28.36 -19.85 -31.92
C VAL A 8 -27.04 -20.06 -31.17
N ALA A 9 -26.11 -20.85 -31.72
CA ALA A 9 -24.79 -21.07 -31.13
C ALA A 9 -23.98 -19.78 -31.07
N GLY A 10 -24.06 -18.91 -32.08
CA GLY A 10 -23.45 -17.60 -32.11
C GLY A 10 -23.95 -16.68 -30.99
N TRP A 11 -25.26 -16.65 -30.76
CA TRP A 11 -25.84 -15.85 -29.65
C TRP A 11 -25.39 -16.34 -28.28
N TRP A 12 -25.30 -17.66 -28.06
CA TRP A 12 -24.78 -18.21 -26.80
C TRP A 12 -23.30 -17.90 -26.61
N ALA A 13 -22.49 -18.03 -27.65
CA ALA A 13 -21.07 -17.66 -27.60
C ALA A 13 -20.87 -16.16 -27.30
N PHE A 14 -21.63 -15.28 -27.95
CA PHE A 14 -21.62 -13.85 -27.69
C PHE A 14 -22.05 -13.53 -26.26
N GLY A 15 -23.15 -14.12 -25.77
CA GLY A 15 -23.59 -13.94 -24.37
C GLY A 15 -22.54 -14.38 -23.37
N PHE A 16 -21.85 -15.51 -23.62
CA PHE A 16 -20.76 -15.98 -22.77
C PHE A 16 -19.58 -15.01 -22.73
N VAL A 17 -19.15 -14.50 -23.89
CA VAL A 17 -18.05 -13.53 -23.98
C VAL A 17 -18.39 -12.24 -23.23
N VAL A 18 -19.61 -11.71 -23.45
CA VAL A 18 -20.06 -10.49 -22.74
C VAL A 18 -20.06 -10.71 -21.23
N THR A 19 -20.60 -11.84 -20.78
CA THR A 19 -20.63 -12.17 -19.35
C THR A 19 -19.23 -12.31 -18.77
N ALA A 20 -18.31 -12.97 -19.48
CA ALA A 20 -16.92 -13.10 -19.07
C ALA A 20 -16.21 -11.75 -18.95
N VAL A 21 -16.42 -10.83 -19.91
CA VAL A 21 -15.87 -9.47 -19.89
C VAL A 21 -16.42 -8.66 -18.72
N LEU A 22 -17.73 -8.75 -18.45
CA LEU A 22 -18.35 -8.04 -17.33
C LEU A 22 -17.86 -8.58 -15.98
N LEU A 23 -17.77 -9.89 -15.81
CA LEU A 23 -17.20 -10.52 -14.60
C LEU A 23 -15.74 -10.12 -14.39
N PHE A 24 -14.94 -10.14 -15.46
CA PHE A 24 -13.55 -9.71 -15.41
C PHE A 24 -13.43 -8.23 -15.00
N GLY A 25 -14.22 -7.35 -15.63
CA GLY A 25 -14.27 -5.93 -15.28
C GLY A 25 -14.69 -5.71 -13.82
N TRP A 26 -15.68 -6.47 -13.36
CA TRP A 26 -16.13 -6.42 -11.96
C TRP A 26 -15.05 -6.87 -10.97
N ILE A 27 -14.31 -7.95 -11.26
CA ILE A 27 -13.20 -8.45 -10.44
C ILE A 27 -12.09 -7.40 -10.35
N VAL A 28 -11.68 -6.82 -11.50
CA VAL A 28 -10.65 -5.77 -11.55
C VAL A 28 -11.09 -4.53 -10.75
N TRP A 29 -12.36 -4.12 -10.90
CA TRP A 29 -12.91 -2.99 -10.18
C TRP A 29 -12.96 -3.24 -8.66
N ARG A 30 -13.39 -4.44 -8.24
CA ARG A 30 -13.46 -4.84 -6.83
C ARG A 30 -12.08 -4.90 -6.18
N LYS A 31 -11.08 -5.49 -6.86
CA LYS A 31 -9.69 -5.55 -6.37
C LYS A 31 -9.02 -4.19 -6.27
N GLY A 32 -9.44 -3.23 -7.07
CA GLY A 32 -8.88 -1.88 -7.06
C GLY A 32 -9.49 -0.92 -6.03
N ARG A 33 -10.35 -1.39 -5.11
CA ARG A 33 -10.92 -0.50 -4.08
C ARG A 33 -9.86 -0.14 -3.03
N PRO A 34 -9.84 1.12 -2.55
CA PRO A 34 -8.95 1.55 -1.47
C PRO A 34 -9.34 0.89 -0.15
N PHE A 35 -8.41 0.84 0.78
CA PHE A 35 -8.70 0.42 2.16
C PHE A 35 -9.68 1.38 2.83
N ALA A 36 -10.53 0.84 3.72
CA ALA A 36 -11.53 1.62 4.44
C ALA A 36 -10.97 2.38 5.66
N GLN A 37 -9.74 2.13 6.07
CA GLN A 37 -9.14 2.68 7.29
C GLN A 37 -7.78 3.31 6.98
N GLY A 38 -7.50 4.49 7.57
CA GLY A 38 -6.24 5.21 7.45
C GLY A 38 -6.15 6.11 6.21
N GLU A 39 -5.02 6.79 6.08
CA GLU A 39 -4.71 7.63 4.91
C GLU A 39 -4.16 6.77 3.77
N VAL A 40 -4.98 6.57 2.76
CA VAL A 40 -4.66 5.71 1.62
C VAL A 40 -4.30 6.54 0.41
N PHE A 41 -3.07 6.35 -0.08
CA PHE A 41 -2.59 6.93 -1.32
C PHE A 41 -2.53 5.87 -2.41
N ARG A 42 -3.14 6.16 -3.54
CA ARG A 42 -3.22 5.25 -4.66
C ARG A 42 -2.37 5.73 -5.82
N ALA A 43 -1.54 4.86 -6.36
CA ALA A 43 -0.79 5.15 -7.57
C ALA A 43 -1.71 5.43 -8.76
N SER A 44 -1.27 6.30 -9.66
CA SER A 44 -2.03 6.63 -10.86
C SER A 44 -2.08 5.44 -11.82
N ARG A 45 -3.26 5.17 -12.38
CA ARG A 45 -3.43 4.16 -13.44
C ARG A 45 -2.73 4.53 -14.74
N LEU A 46 -2.36 5.81 -14.92
CA LEU A 46 -1.62 6.29 -16.09
C LEU A 46 -0.11 6.03 -15.97
N SER A 47 0.38 5.71 -14.78
CA SER A 47 1.78 5.35 -14.56
C SER A 47 2.09 3.94 -15.05
N ALA A 48 3.29 3.75 -15.59
CA ALA A 48 3.75 2.46 -16.05
C ALA A 48 3.76 1.43 -14.91
N GLY A 49 3.17 0.25 -15.15
CA GLY A 49 3.04 -0.81 -14.14
C GLY A 49 1.78 -0.75 -13.28
N ASN A 50 1.04 0.38 -13.25
CA ASN A 50 -0.14 0.57 -12.39
C ASN A 50 -1.48 0.60 -13.15
N ARG A 51 -1.49 0.22 -14.43
CA ARG A 51 -2.67 0.38 -15.32
C ARG A 51 -3.90 -0.40 -14.86
N LEU A 52 -3.75 -1.68 -14.56
CA LEU A 52 -4.87 -2.56 -14.19
C LEU A 52 -5.05 -2.62 -12.67
N LEU A 53 -3.97 -2.85 -11.94
CA LEU A 53 -3.94 -3.06 -10.50
C LEU A 53 -2.99 -2.04 -9.85
N PRO A 54 -3.44 -0.81 -9.60
CA PRO A 54 -2.58 0.23 -9.04
C PRO A 54 -2.15 -0.09 -7.62
N ASN A 55 -0.88 0.17 -7.33
CA ASN A 55 -0.31 0.07 -5.99
C ASN A 55 -0.99 1.07 -5.05
N GLN A 56 -1.06 0.70 -3.79
CA GLN A 56 -1.64 1.53 -2.73
C GLN A 56 -0.68 1.60 -1.56
N VAL A 57 -0.63 2.76 -0.93
CA VAL A 57 0.14 2.99 0.29
C VAL A 57 -0.82 3.44 1.37
N LEU A 58 -0.88 2.70 2.44
CA LEU A 58 -1.64 3.03 3.64
C LEU A 58 -0.67 3.56 4.68
N ILE A 59 -0.92 4.77 5.17
CA ILE A 59 -0.14 5.38 6.24
C ILE A 59 -1.03 5.48 7.47
N THR A 60 -0.56 4.88 8.54
CA THR A 60 -1.20 4.91 9.86
C THR A 60 -0.26 5.55 10.88
N PRO A 61 -0.73 5.92 12.07
CA PRO A 61 0.13 6.48 13.12
C PRO A 61 1.28 5.55 13.58
N THR A 62 1.20 4.27 13.28
CA THR A 62 2.18 3.26 13.71
C THR A 62 2.97 2.62 12.56
N ASN A 63 2.34 2.47 11.40
CA ASN A 63 2.89 1.69 10.30
C ASN A 63 2.68 2.36 8.95
N VAL A 64 3.60 2.11 8.02
CA VAL A 64 3.42 2.33 6.58
C VAL A 64 3.27 0.98 5.91
N VAL A 65 2.18 0.79 5.19
CA VAL A 65 1.87 -0.47 4.49
C VAL A 65 1.81 -0.21 2.99
N HIS A 66 2.70 -0.85 2.25
CA HIS A 66 2.68 -0.86 0.79
C HIS A 66 1.94 -2.10 0.29
N PHE A 67 0.88 -1.86 -0.45
CA PHE A 67 0.02 -2.90 -0.98
C PHE A 67 0.13 -2.95 -2.50
N THR A 68 0.57 -4.09 -3.02
CA THR A 68 0.63 -4.37 -4.45
C THR A 68 -0.37 -5.46 -4.79
N PRO A 69 -1.50 -5.13 -5.40
CA PRO A 69 -2.46 -6.13 -5.82
C PRO A 69 -1.89 -6.93 -6.99
N GLN A 70 -1.97 -8.26 -6.91
CA GLN A 70 -1.57 -9.18 -7.96
C GLN A 70 -2.81 -9.90 -8.53
N TRP A 71 -2.68 -10.51 -9.74
CA TRP A 71 -3.75 -11.28 -10.36
C TRP A 71 -4.25 -12.40 -9.44
N PHE A 72 -3.31 -13.17 -8.88
CA PHE A 72 -3.57 -14.25 -7.93
C PHE A 72 -2.94 -13.88 -6.58
N GLY A 73 -3.69 -13.13 -5.74
CA GLY A 73 -3.22 -12.75 -4.41
C GLY A 73 -2.95 -11.26 -4.23
N LYS A 74 -2.13 -10.96 -3.23
CA LYS A 74 -1.66 -9.63 -2.86
C LYS A 74 -0.24 -9.74 -2.30
N TYR A 75 0.56 -8.73 -2.55
CA TYR A 75 1.81 -8.52 -1.82
C TYR A 75 1.62 -7.33 -0.89
N GLU A 76 1.95 -7.52 0.36
CA GLU A 76 1.82 -6.50 1.40
C GLU A 76 3.14 -6.41 2.16
N HIS A 77 3.71 -5.22 2.17
CA HIS A 77 4.94 -4.92 2.91
C HIS A 77 4.65 -3.82 3.92
N SER A 78 4.78 -4.14 5.19
CA SER A 78 4.51 -3.23 6.31
C SER A 78 5.81 -2.89 7.03
N ILE A 79 6.01 -1.60 7.28
CA ILE A 79 7.15 -1.09 8.06
C ILE A 79 6.60 -0.24 9.21
N HIS A 80 7.09 -0.53 10.42
CA HIS A 80 6.76 0.28 11.58
C HIS A 80 7.47 1.64 11.49
N LEU A 81 6.78 2.73 11.85
CA LEU A 81 7.31 4.10 11.74
C LEU A 81 8.62 4.33 12.50
N ALA A 82 8.84 3.59 13.61
CA ALA A 82 10.11 3.61 14.33
C ALA A 82 11.31 3.13 13.49
N HIS A 83 11.06 2.34 12.45
CA HIS A 83 12.09 1.81 11.56
C HIS A 83 12.23 2.59 10.26
N VAL A 84 11.50 3.67 10.08
CA VAL A 84 11.67 4.57 8.94
C VAL A 84 12.89 5.47 9.19
N ALA A 85 13.89 5.38 8.30
CA ALA A 85 15.11 6.18 8.36
C ALA A 85 14.95 7.50 7.62
N SER A 86 14.47 7.45 6.39
CA SER A 86 14.25 8.63 5.55
C SER A 86 13.10 8.45 4.56
N VAL A 87 12.54 9.57 4.10
CA VAL A 87 11.53 9.59 3.03
C VAL A 87 12.01 10.48 1.91
N GLY A 88 12.43 9.87 0.81
CA GLY A 88 12.82 10.54 -0.43
C GLY A 88 11.65 10.68 -1.40
N ILE A 89 11.61 11.75 -2.18
CA ILE A 89 10.68 11.93 -3.29
C ILE A 89 11.50 12.15 -4.56
N ASP A 90 11.32 11.26 -5.52
CA ASP A 90 11.86 11.45 -6.87
C ASP A 90 10.74 11.96 -7.78
N THR A 91 10.93 13.17 -8.30
CA THR A 91 9.90 13.90 -9.03
C THR A 91 10.17 13.84 -10.53
N HIS A 92 9.29 13.17 -11.26
CA HIS A 92 9.26 13.14 -12.71
C HIS A 92 8.31 14.22 -13.29
N ILE A 93 8.12 14.24 -14.59
CA ILE A 93 7.33 15.28 -15.28
C ILE A 93 5.89 15.33 -14.76
N ILE A 94 5.20 14.20 -14.66
CA ILE A 94 3.79 14.11 -14.27
C ILE A 94 3.63 13.44 -12.92
N PHE A 95 4.39 12.37 -12.66
CA PHE A 95 4.31 11.54 -11.46
C PHE A 95 5.54 11.72 -10.58
N SER A 96 5.44 11.22 -9.37
CA SER A 96 6.55 11.15 -8.42
C SER A 96 6.60 9.76 -7.81
N ASP A 97 7.81 9.32 -7.53
CA ASP A 97 8.06 8.09 -6.80
C ASP A 97 8.48 8.45 -5.37
N VAL A 98 7.95 7.74 -4.40
CA VAL A 98 8.30 7.93 -3.00
C VAL A 98 9.12 6.73 -2.54
N LEU A 99 10.32 7.00 -2.04
CA LEU A 99 11.22 6.02 -1.47
C LEU A 99 11.20 6.16 0.05
N ILE A 100 10.82 5.10 0.74
CA ILE A 100 10.85 5.03 2.21
C ILE A 100 11.98 4.09 2.59
N GLU A 101 13.05 4.65 3.10
CA GLU A 101 14.21 3.92 3.57
C GLU A 101 13.99 3.46 5.01
N THR A 102 14.58 2.31 5.36
CA THR A 102 14.41 1.68 6.66
C THR A 102 15.72 1.53 7.41
N THR A 103 15.65 1.61 8.72
CA THR A 103 16.73 1.22 9.62
C THR A 103 16.68 -0.29 9.89
N GLY A 104 17.85 -0.92 10.12
CA GLY A 104 17.89 -2.32 10.56
C GLY A 104 17.83 -3.37 9.46
N GLY A 105 18.11 -3.02 8.18
CA GLY A 105 18.28 -4.02 7.11
C GLY A 105 16.98 -4.52 6.47
N ALA A 106 15.82 -3.97 6.82
CA ALA A 106 14.59 -4.22 6.08
C ALA A 106 14.64 -3.57 4.69
N SER A 107 14.03 -4.22 3.71
CA SER A 107 13.99 -3.69 2.33
C SER A 107 13.24 -2.37 2.28
N PRO A 108 13.74 -1.36 1.54
CA PRO A 108 13.05 -0.08 1.37
C PRO A 108 11.72 -0.27 0.61
N ILE A 109 10.75 0.60 0.88
CA ILE A 109 9.49 0.64 0.14
C ILE A 109 9.63 1.63 -1.02
N HIS A 110 9.39 1.14 -2.24
CA HIS A 110 9.32 1.95 -3.44
C HIS A 110 7.86 2.15 -3.87
N CYS A 111 7.32 3.34 -3.65
CA CYS A 111 5.96 3.72 -4.02
C CYS A 111 5.99 4.46 -5.36
N LYS A 112 5.80 3.74 -6.47
CA LYS A 112 5.95 4.31 -7.82
C LYS A 112 4.64 4.86 -8.39
N GLY A 113 4.75 5.97 -9.11
CA GLY A 113 3.68 6.51 -9.95
C GLY A 113 2.56 7.21 -9.19
N HIS A 114 2.85 7.88 -8.10
CA HIS A 114 1.92 8.76 -7.40
C HIS A 114 1.88 10.16 -8.02
N TYR A 115 0.78 10.89 -7.82
CA TYR A 115 0.75 12.32 -8.17
C TYR A 115 1.69 13.11 -7.25
N LYS A 116 2.29 14.19 -7.77
CA LYS A 116 3.21 15.04 -7.00
C LYS A 116 2.64 15.52 -5.67
N GLY A 117 1.35 15.94 -5.69
CA GLY A 117 0.66 16.37 -4.48
C GLY A 117 0.48 15.26 -3.45
N ASP A 118 0.24 14.02 -3.91
CA ASP A 118 0.10 12.87 -3.01
C ASP A 118 1.46 12.46 -2.44
N ALA A 119 2.53 12.50 -3.24
CA ALA A 119 3.89 12.22 -2.77
C ALA A 119 4.32 13.19 -1.64
N VAL A 120 4.04 14.48 -1.80
CA VAL A 120 4.32 15.49 -0.77
C VAL A 120 3.50 15.24 0.49
N LYS A 121 2.20 14.93 0.35
CA LYS A 121 1.34 14.58 1.48
C LYS A 121 1.81 13.32 2.21
N MET A 122 2.20 12.28 1.47
CA MET A 122 2.74 11.04 2.03
C MET A 122 3.96 11.34 2.90
N LYS A 123 4.93 12.11 2.37
CA LYS A 123 6.13 12.52 3.12
C LYS A 123 5.76 13.28 4.40
N ALA A 124 4.95 14.34 4.28
CA ALA A 124 4.55 15.16 5.42
C ALA A 124 3.82 14.34 6.49
N LEU A 125 2.99 13.36 6.06
CA LEU A 125 2.24 12.50 6.98
C LEU A 125 3.15 11.54 7.74
N VAL A 126 4.10 10.91 7.05
CA VAL A 126 5.08 10.01 7.67
C VAL A 126 5.94 10.78 8.68
N GLU A 127 6.48 11.94 8.30
CA GLU A 127 7.28 12.79 9.18
C GLU A 127 6.49 13.26 10.41
N ARG A 128 5.23 13.64 10.23
CA ARG A 128 4.34 14.04 11.32
C ARG A 128 4.09 12.90 12.30
N TYR A 129 3.76 11.71 11.81
CA TYR A 129 3.51 10.56 12.68
C TYR A 129 4.78 10.05 13.35
N GLN A 130 5.91 10.11 12.65
CA GLN A 130 7.21 9.77 13.22
C GLN A 130 7.58 10.72 14.35
N THR A 131 7.42 12.03 14.18
CA THR A 131 7.63 13.02 15.24
C THR A 131 6.72 12.77 16.43
N ALA A 132 5.43 12.54 16.21
CA ALA A 132 4.47 12.23 17.28
C ALA A 132 4.85 10.96 18.05
N TYR A 133 5.34 9.93 17.34
CA TYR A 133 5.82 8.69 17.95
C TYR A 133 7.01 8.93 18.90
N TYR A 134 8.02 9.66 18.46
CA TYR A 134 9.20 9.96 19.30
C TYR A 134 8.86 10.87 20.50
N VAL A 135 7.97 11.85 20.30
CA VAL A 135 7.50 12.70 21.41
C VAL A 135 6.74 11.86 22.45
N SER A 136 5.93 10.92 22.03
CA SER A 136 5.20 10.04 22.96
C SER A 136 6.15 9.14 23.76
N GLN A 137 7.22 8.65 23.12
CA GLN A 137 8.24 7.86 23.82
C GLN A 137 9.04 8.67 24.83
N SER A 138 9.42 9.91 24.50
CA SER A 138 10.18 10.77 25.40
C SER A 138 9.38 11.17 26.66
N ASN A 139 8.06 11.22 26.56
CA ASN A 139 7.14 11.52 27.67
C ASN A 139 6.71 10.27 28.46
N SER A 140 7.11 9.08 28.04
CA SER A 140 6.82 7.84 28.77
C SER A 140 7.70 7.76 30.03
N PRO A 141 7.14 7.48 31.24
CA PRO A 141 7.94 7.32 32.45
C PRO A 141 8.99 6.21 32.24
N ALA A 142 10.23 6.50 32.68
CA ALA A 142 11.29 5.50 32.61
C ALA A 142 10.81 4.19 33.30
N PRO A 143 11.11 3.01 32.73
CA PRO A 143 10.79 1.75 33.39
C PRO A 143 11.48 1.72 34.77
N PRO A 144 10.81 1.20 35.82
CA PRO A 144 11.39 1.12 37.15
C PRO A 144 12.75 0.41 37.06
N ALA A 145 13.74 0.99 37.71
CA ALA A 145 15.09 0.43 37.75
C ALA A 145 15.03 -1.04 38.23
N PRO A 146 15.81 -1.96 37.64
CA PRO A 146 15.83 -3.34 38.07
C PRO A 146 16.16 -3.38 39.57
N VAL A 147 15.26 -3.97 40.34
CA VAL A 147 15.44 -4.16 41.78
C VAL A 147 16.70 -5.01 41.93
N ALA A 148 17.75 -4.42 42.51
CA ALA A 148 18.97 -5.15 42.81
C ALA A 148 18.60 -6.37 43.67
N PRO A 149 19.14 -7.58 43.41
CA PRO A 149 18.88 -8.73 44.23
C PRO A 149 19.37 -8.45 45.63
N THR A 150 18.45 -8.45 46.59
CA THR A 150 18.78 -8.34 48.01
C THR A 150 19.70 -9.48 48.34
N SER A 151 20.98 -9.19 48.59
CA SER A 151 21.96 -10.11 49.10
C SER A 151 21.45 -10.62 50.46
N GLN A 152 20.85 -11.78 50.47
CA GLN A 152 20.64 -12.49 51.74
C GLN A 152 22.00 -12.91 52.28
N ALA A 153 22.57 -12.08 53.15
CA ALA A 153 23.69 -12.45 53.99
C ALA A 153 23.21 -13.55 54.97
N ARG A 154 23.88 -14.65 54.94
CA ARG A 154 23.73 -15.79 55.85
C ARG A 154 24.74 -15.60 56.99
#